data_ab268ec26de5c490af0e7da0297e3b29
#
_entry.id   ab268ec26de5c490af0e7da0297e3b29
#
_cell.length_a   1.000
_cell.length_b   1.000
_cell.length_c   1.000
_cell.angle_alpha   90.00
_cell.angle_beta   90.00
_cell.angle_gamma   90.00
#
_symmetry.space_group_name_H-M   'P 1'
#
loop_
_entity.id
_entity.type
_entity.pdbx_description
1 polymer ?
#
loop_
_entity_poly.entity_id
_entity_poly.type
_entity_poly.pdbx_seq_one_letter_code
_entity_poly.pdbx_strand_id
1 'polypeptide(L)'
;MIFITEAERQIPVSYAKRIRGNKMYGGSSSFLPIKVNQGGVIPIIFAISFINLPGVIAGLFYDAKTKWIRNMSEKIASSFTNSNPYYLLGYFLLVIAFSYFYGVIALQPDKLSENLQNQGGFIPGIRPGKFTQEYLTKVLNRVTLAGSIFLGLMAVLPTLVIKITNSQFLTIGGTGLIIVVGTGIEIFRYFESQLTISSYAPRKNFIR
;
A
#
# COMPACT_ATOMS: atom_id res chain seq x y z
N MET A 1 0.13 -1.42 -13.53
CA MET A 1 -0.22 -1.72 -12.12
C MET A 1 0.68 -2.80 -11.54
N ILE A 2 0.71 -4.01 -12.08
CA ILE A 2 1.51 -5.15 -11.59
C ILE A 2 2.96 -4.77 -11.31
N PHE A 3 3.64 -4.15 -12.29
CA PHE A 3 5.06 -3.79 -12.19
C PHE A 3 5.41 -2.91 -10.97
N ILE A 4 4.54 -1.98 -10.58
CA ILE A 4 4.81 -1.09 -9.43
C ILE A 4 4.33 -1.70 -8.11
N THR A 5 3.27 -2.51 -8.13
CA THR A 5 2.86 -3.28 -6.95
C THR A 5 3.93 -4.29 -6.56
N GLU A 6 4.67 -4.81 -7.54
CA GLU A 6 5.78 -5.74 -7.39
C GLU A 6 7.13 -5.07 -7.13
N ALA A 7 7.22 -3.76 -7.38
CA ALA A 7 8.48 -3.03 -7.23
C ALA A 7 8.91 -3.00 -5.76
N GLU A 8 10.17 -3.38 -5.51
CA GLU A 8 10.80 -3.41 -4.20
C GLU A 8 12.11 -2.64 -4.22
N ARG A 9 12.35 -1.87 -3.17
CA ARG A 9 13.67 -1.30 -2.91
C ARG A 9 14.45 -2.21 -1.98
N GLN A 10 15.52 -2.79 -2.47
CA GLN A 10 16.41 -3.65 -1.68
C GLN A 10 17.43 -2.81 -0.93
N ILE A 11 17.45 -2.91 0.40
CA ILE A 11 18.45 -2.29 1.26
C ILE A 11 19.45 -3.37 1.68
N PRO A 12 20.77 -3.21 1.41
CA PRO A 12 21.77 -4.18 1.83
C PRO A 12 21.91 -4.17 3.36
N VAL A 13 21.85 -5.36 3.95
CA VAL A 13 22.06 -5.59 5.38
C VAL A 13 23.17 -6.61 5.54
N SER A 14 24.14 -6.32 6.39
CA SER A 14 25.24 -7.21 6.73
C SER A 14 25.09 -7.69 8.16
N TYR A 15 25.38 -8.96 8.40
CA TYR A 15 25.36 -9.54 9.74
C TYR A 15 26.79 -9.73 10.24
N ALA A 16 27.02 -9.38 11.50
CA ALA A 16 28.34 -9.50 12.12
C ALA A 16 28.80 -10.97 12.17
N LYS A 17 30.06 -11.20 11.81
CA LYS A 17 30.70 -12.51 11.95
C LYS A 17 30.95 -12.80 13.44
N ARG A 18 30.49 -13.94 13.95
CA ARG A 18 30.80 -14.43 15.29
C ARG A 18 31.73 -15.63 15.17
N ILE A 19 32.90 -15.54 15.82
CA ILE A 19 33.83 -16.66 15.96
C ILE A 19 33.53 -17.32 17.28
N ARG A 20 33.19 -18.61 17.27
CA ARG A 20 32.99 -19.41 18.48
C ARG A 20 33.87 -20.66 18.38
N GLY A 21 35.00 -20.63 19.11
CA GLY A 21 36.06 -21.65 18.99
C GLY A 21 36.73 -21.59 17.61
N ASN A 22 36.88 -22.71 16.96
CA ASN A 22 37.52 -22.82 15.64
C ASN A 22 36.52 -22.74 14.47
N LYS A 23 35.24 -22.38 14.73
CA LYS A 23 34.19 -22.25 13.72
C LYS A 23 33.70 -20.82 13.59
N MET A 24 33.60 -20.35 12.35
CA MET A 24 33.11 -19.03 12.01
C MET A 24 31.61 -19.14 11.70
N TYR A 25 30.76 -18.40 12.44
CA TYR A 25 29.32 -18.32 12.26
C TYR A 25 28.92 -16.91 11.82
N GLY A 26 28.03 -16.78 10.84
CA GLY A 26 27.54 -15.51 10.34
C GLY A 26 28.41 -14.91 9.24
N GLY A 27 28.25 -13.62 8.98
CA GLY A 27 28.95 -12.91 7.90
C GLY A 27 28.26 -13.00 6.56
N SER A 28 26.96 -13.38 6.54
CA SER A 28 26.13 -13.31 5.35
C SER A 28 25.65 -11.88 5.12
N SER A 29 25.73 -11.43 3.89
CA SER A 29 25.02 -10.24 3.43
C SER A 29 23.63 -10.65 2.93
N SER A 30 22.61 -9.93 3.32
CA SER A 30 21.24 -10.12 2.89
C SER A 30 20.66 -8.78 2.43
N PHE A 31 19.50 -8.83 1.80
CA PHE A 31 18.78 -7.62 1.40
C PHE A 31 17.46 -7.54 2.15
N LEU A 32 17.13 -6.34 2.61
CA LEU A 32 15.84 -6.02 3.20
C LEU A 32 14.95 -5.46 2.07
N PRO A 33 13.95 -6.22 1.59
CA PRO A 33 13.05 -5.75 0.55
C PRO A 33 12.01 -4.80 1.14
N ILE A 34 11.92 -3.58 0.63
CA ILE A 34 10.89 -2.61 0.96
C ILE A 34 10.01 -2.42 -0.26
N LYS A 35 8.75 -2.86 -0.19
CA LYS A 35 7.79 -2.70 -1.27
C LYS A 35 7.45 -1.23 -1.49
N VAL A 36 7.25 -0.83 -2.74
CA VAL A 36 6.80 0.52 -3.09
C VAL A 36 5.34 0.72 -2.70
N ASN A 37 4.51 -0.30 -2.90
CA ASN A 37 3.13 -0.33 -2.43
C ASN A 37 3.00 -1.23 -1.20
N GLN A 38 3.09 -0.63 -0.01
CA GLN A 38 2.99 -1.36 1.26
C GLN A 38 1.56 -1.72 1.64
N GLY A 39 0.60 -0.90 1.23
CA GLY A 39 -0.80 -1.00 1.62
C GLY A 39 -1.65 -1.87 0.71
N GLY A 40 -1.10 -2.35 -0.42
CA GLY A 40 -1.89 -3.07 -1.41
C GLY A 40 -3.06 -2.24 -1.95
N VAL A 41 -4.25 -2.81 -1.93
CA VAL A 41 -5.50 -2.17 -2.38
C VAL A 41 -6.30 -1.51 -1.25
N ILE A 42 -5.94 -1.74 0.01
CA ILE A 42 -6.68 -1.26 1.17
C ILE A 42 -6.85 0.28 1.19
N PRO A 43 -5.82 1.09 0.92
CA PRO A 43 -5.96 2.55 0.87
C PRO A 43 -6.96 3.04 -0.16
N ILE A 44 -7.08 2.37 -1.29
CA ILE A 44 -8.03 2.72 -2.35
C ILE A 44 -9.47 2.48 -1.87
N ILE A 45 -9.72 1.38 -1.16
CA ILE A 45 -11.04 1.04 -0.60
C ILE A 45 -11.45 2.10 0.43
N PHE A 46 -10.54 2.51 1.31
CA PHE A 46 -10.82 3.57 2.27
C PHE A 46 -11.08 4.91 1.58
N ALA A 47 -10.26 5.28 0.60
CA ALA A 47 -10.43 6.53 -0.13
C ALA A 47 -11.78 6.62 -0.84
N ILE A 48 -12.22 5.54 -1.52
CA ILE A 48 -13.51 5.53 -2.21
C ILE A 48 -14.69 5.55 -1.23
N SER A 49 -14.55 4.88 -0.08
CA SER A 49 -15.55 4.91 0.98
C SER A 49 -15.70 6.31 1.56
N PHE A 50 -14.58 6.97 1.85
CA PHE A 50 -14.57 8.32 2.40
C PHE A 50 -15.09 9.39 1.44
N ILE A 51 -14.71 9.34 0.16
CA ILE A 51 -15.16 10.32 -0.83
C ILE A 51 -16.66 10.21 -1.11
N ASN A 52 -17.25 9.02 -0.95
CA ASN A 52 -18.68 8.79 -1.15
C ASN A 52 -19.52 9.15 0.09
N LEU A 53 -18.92 9.21 1.30
CA LEU A 53 -19.63 9.53 2.54
C LEU A 53 -20.48 10.80 2.47
N PRO A 54 -19.97 11.95 2.00
CA PRO A 54 -20.78 13.17 1.92
C PRO A 54 -22.00 13.01 1.02
N GLY A 55 -21.87 12.27 -0.10
CA GLY A 55 -22.99 11.98 -0.99
C GLY A 55 -24.06 11.10 -0.34
N VAL A 56 -23.65 10.07 0.39
CA VAL A 56 -24.57 9.19 1.14
C VAL A 56 -25.28 9.97 2.24
N ILE A 57 -24.56 10.76 3.01
CA ILE A 57 -25.13 11.63 4.07
C ILE A 57 -26.12 12.64 3.46
N ALA A 58 -25.74 13.28 2.37
CA ALA A 58 -26.62 14.20 1.66
C ALA A 58 -27.90 13.50 1.19
N GLY A 59 -27.81 12.24 0.71
CA GLY A 59 -28.98 11.45 0.31
C GLY A 59 -29.99 11.23 1.43
N LEU A 60 -29.55 11.07 2.69
CA LEU A 60 -30.45 10.91 3.84
C LEU A 60 -31.29 12.17 4.14
N PHE A 61 -30.79 13.33 3.74
CA PHE A 61 -31.47 14.61 3.96
C PHE A 61 -32.21 15.14 2.73
N TYR A 62 -32.31 14.34 1.66
CA TYR A 62 -32.98 14.73 0.42
C TYR A 62 -34.47 15.05 0.63
N ASP A 63 -35.15 14.30 1.50
CA ASP A 63 -36.56 14.46 1.85
C ASP A 63 -36.80 15.37 3.07
N ALA A 64 -35.78 16.14 3.49
CA ALA A 64 -35.93 17.01 4.64
C ALA A 64 -36.98 18.10 4.40
N LYS A 65 -37.87 18.30 5.39
CA LYS A 65 -38.97 19.30 5.36
C LYS A 65 -38.44 20.76 5.22
N THR A 66 -37.19 20.99 5.64
CA THR A 66 -36.57 22.33 5.66
C THR A 66 -35.90 22.59 4.31
N LYS A 67 -36.37 23.59 3.57
CA LYS A 67 -35.88 23.99 2.24
C LYS A 67 -34.34 24.24 2.21
N TRP A 68 -33.80 24.83 3.26
CA TRP A 68 -32.35 25.10 3.36
C TRP A 68 -31.53 23.80 3.39
N ILE A 69 -31.95 22.82 4.19
CA ILE A 69 -31.27 21.51 4.31
C ILE A 69 -31.34 20.76 2.98
N ARG A 70 -32.51 20.75 2.33
CA ARG A 70 -32.70 20.12 1.02
C ARG A 70 -31.80 20.75 -0.06
N ASN A 71 -31.73 22.07 -0.14
CA ASN A 71 -30.89 22.77 -1.10
C ASN A 71 -29.38 22.52 -0.86
N MET A 72 -28.95 22.42 0.42
CA MET A 72 -27.59 22.04 0.77
C MET A 72 -27.31 20.59 0.35
N SER A 73 -28.22 19.69 0.63
CA SER A 73 -28.15 18.27 0.27
C SER A 73 -28.02 18.07 -1.25
N GLU A 74 -28.84 18.75 -2.04
CA GLU A 74 -28.78 18.72 -3.51
C GLU A 74 -27.46 19.24 -4.05
N LYS A 75 -26.92 20.32 -3.50
CA LYS A 75 -25.62 20.89 -3.88
C LYS A 75 -24.48 19.93 -3.54
N ILE A 76 -24.50 19.33 -2.36
CA ILE A 76 -23.48 18.37 -1.94
C ILE A 76 -23.57 17.13 -2.85
N ALA A 77 -24.73 16.55 -3.04
CA ALA A 77 -24.91 15.38 -3.89
C ALA A 77 -24.44 15.61 -5.33
N SER A 78 -24.74 16.78 -5.91
CA SER A 78 -24.29 17.12 -7.26
C SER A 78 -22.77 17.37 -7.36
N SER A 79 -22.15 17.90 -6.30
CA SER A 79 -20.70 18.14 -6.25
C SER A 79 -19.89 16.84 -6.11
N PHE A 80 -20.44 15.85 -5.43
CA PHE A 80 -19.80 14.54 -5.21
C PHE A 80 -20.20 13.49 -6.26
N THR A 81 -20.50 13.93 -7.49
CA THR A 81 -20.76 13.03 -8.62
C THR A 81 -19.47 12.76 -9.38
N ASN A 82 -19.29 11.53 -9.85
CA ASN A 82 -18.08 11.05 -10.57
C ASN A 82 -17.71 11.90 -11.80
N SER A 83 -18.62 12.69 -12.33
CA SER A 83 -18.39 13.58 -13.48
C SER A 83 -17.70 14.89 -13.12
N ASN A 84 -17.62 15.24 -11.84
CA ASN A 84 -17.08 16.50 -11.39
C ASN A 84 -15.54 16.44 -11.27
N PRO A 85 -14.76 17.37 -11.85
CA PRO A 85 -13.30 17.37 -11.73
C PRO A 85 -12.82 17.53 -10.29
N TYR A 86 -13.57 18.26 -9.45
CA TYR A 86 -13.25 18.40 -8.03
C TYR A 86 -13.37 17.09 -7.25
N TYR A 87 -14.32 16.22 -7.63
CA TYR A 87 -14.43 14.88 -7.07
C TYR A 87 -13.19 14.04 -7.40
N LEU A 88 -12.73 14.06 -8.66
CA LEU A 88 -11.55 13.32 -9.09
C LEU A 88 -10.28 13.79 -8.37
N LEU A 89 -10.12 15.09 -8.20
CA LEU A 89 -8.99 15.67 -7.46
C LEU A 89 -9.05 15.29 -5.99
N GLY A 90 -10.21 15.38 -5.36
CA GLY A 90 -10.43 14.95 -3.98
C GLY A 90 -10.15 13.46 -3.79
N TYR A 91 -10.61 12.62 -4.70
CA TYR A 91 -10.33 11.18 -4.69
C TYR A 91 -8.84 10.88 -4.81
N PHE A 92 -8.16 11.54 -5.76
CA PHE A 92 -6.72 11.42 -5.93
C PHE A 92 -5.94 11.76 -4.65
N LEU A 93 -6.27 12.90 -4.02
CA LEU A 93 -5.63 13.34 -2.79
C LEU A 93 -5.91 12.39 -1.62
N LEU A 94 -7.15 11.89 -1.50
CA LEU A 94 -7.51 10.91 -0.48
C LEU A 94 -6.75 9.59 -0.65
N VAL A 95 -6.62 9.09 -1.87
CA VAL A 95 -5.83 7.87 -2.13
C VAL A 95 -4.38 8.08 -1.71
N ILE A 96 -3.77 9.23 -2.05
CA ILE A 96 -2.40 9.54 -1.62
C ILE A 96 -2.30 9.60 -0.10
N ALA A 97 -3.22 10.31 0.55
CA ALA A 97 -3.21 10.47 2.01
C ALA A 97 -3.34 9.11 2.73
N PHE A 98 -4.31 8.28 2.34
CA PHE A 98 -4.52 6.97 2.95
C PHE A 98 -3.37 6.00 2.63
N SER A 99 -2.86 6.02 1.40
CA SER A 99 -1.73 5.17 1.00
C SER A 99 -0.45 5.52 1.77
N TYR A 100 -0.17 6.81 1.93
CA TYR A 100 0.96 7.29 2.72
C TYR A 100 0.81 6.93 4.20
N PHE A 101 -0.36 7.22 4.79
CA PHE A 101 -0.67 6.93 6.19
C PHE A 101 -0.54 5.43 6.49
N TYR A 102 -1.15 4.59 5.64
CA TYR A 102 -1.09 3.15 5.80
C TYR A 102 0.35 2.60 5.65
N GLY A 103 1.09 3.11 4.67
CA GLY A 103 2.46 2.69 4.43
C GLY A 103 3.40 2.97 5.60
N VAL A 104 3.25 4.12 6.26
CA VAL A 104 4.02 4.47 7.46
C VAL A 104 3.66 3.57 8.64
N ILE A 105 2.37 3.27 8.84
CA ILE A 105 1.91 2.40 9.94
C ILE A 105 2.32 0.95 9.71
N ALA A 106 2.23 0.45 8.49
CA ALA A 106 2.50 -0.96 8.18
C ALA A 106 3.95 -1.36 8.42
N LEU A 107 4.91 -0.47 8.16
CA LEU A 107 6.34 -0.80 8.23
C LEU A 107 7.00 -0.61 9.58
N GLN A 108 6.45 0.25 10.44
CA GLN A 108 6.97 0.52 11.79
C GLN A 108 8.51 0.58 11.82
N PRO A 109 9.15 1.62 11.28
CA PRO A 109 10.60 1.69 11.11
C PRO A 109 11.37 1.50 12.42
N ASP A 110 10.74 1.86 13.55
CA ASP A 110 11.28 1.72 14.89
C ASP A 110 11.52 0.23 15.21
N LYS A 111 10.49 -0.59 15.08
CA LYS A 111 10.58 -2.04 15.31
C LYS A 111 11.50 -2.74 14.31
N LEU A 112 11.51 -2.26 13.07
CA LEU A 112 12.38 -2.81 12.04
C LEU A 112 13.86 -2.58 12.38
N SER A 113 14.22 -1.37 12.83
CA SER A 113 15.57 -1.04 13.27
C SER A 113 15.99 -1.84 14.51
N GLU A 114 15.08 -1.99 15.48
CA GLU A 114 15.33 -2.77 16.70
C GLU A 114 15.52 -4.26 16.38
N ASN A 115 14.69 -4.83 15.53
CA ASN A 115 14.82 -6.23 15.10
C ASN A 115 16.15 -6.49 14.37
N LEU A 116 16.57 -5.57 13.49
CA LEU A 116 17.88 -5.66 12.85
C LEU A 116 19.02 -5.64 13.87
N GLN A 117 18.95 -4.75 14.84
CA GLN A 117 19.96 -4.64 15.89
C GLN A 117 20.01 -5.90 16.77
N ASN A 118 18.85 -6.43 17.17
CA ASN A 118 18.75 -7.64 17.98
C ASN A 118 19.30 -8.88 17.27
N GLN A 119 19.17 -8.94 15.94
CA GLN A 119 19.73 -10.00 15.09
C GLN A 119 21.23 -9.79 14.78
N GLY A 120 21.84 -8.70 15.26
CA GLY A 120 23.22 -8.35 14.92
C GLY A 120 23.43 -7.90 13.48
N GLY A 121 22.34 -7.49 12.82
CA GLY A 121 22.35 -6.91 11.46
C GLY A 121 22.64 -5.42 11.52
N PHE A 122 23.36 -4.93 10.53
CA PHE A 122 23.61 -3.50 10.34
C PHE A 122 23.60 -3.14 8.86
N ILE A 123 23.31 -1.87 8.57
CA ILE A 123 23.36 -1.34 7.20
C ILE A 123 24.78 -0.81 6.99
N PRO A 124 25.48 -1.25 5.94
CA PRO A 124 26.85 -0.76 5.65
C PRO A 124 26.88 0.77 5.59
N GLY A 125 27.82 1.38 6.34
CA GLY A 125 27.98 2.83 6.39
C GLY A 125 27.06 3.57 7.39
N ILE A 126 26.16 2.88 8.09
CA ILE A 126 25.24 3.49 9.05
C ILE A 126 25.41 2.83 10.42
N ARG A 127 25.50 3.64 11.48
CA ARG A 127 25.60 3.12 12.85
C ARG A 127 24.30 2.44 13.28
N PRO A 128 24.34 1.24 13.89
CA PRO A 128 23.17 0.57 14.42
C PRO A 128 22.44 1.42 15.46
N GLY A 129 21.11 1.23 15.57
CA GLY A 129 20.26 1.94 16.52
C GLY A 129 19.57 3.14 15.85
N LYS A 130 19.56 4.30 16.54
CA LYS A 130 18.80 5.49 16.15
C LYS A 130 19.12 6.00 14.72
N PHE A 131 20.35 5.97 14.31
CA PHE A 131 20.75 6.37 12.94
C PHE A 131 20.18 5.43 11.86
N THR A 132 20.12 4.13 12.15
CA THR A 132 19.48 3.15 11.26
C THR A 132 17.98 3.42 11.16
N GLN A 133 17.30 3.72 12.25
CA GLN A 133 15.89 4.11 12.29
C GLN A 133 15.63 5.35 11.44
N GLU A 134 16.39 6.42 11.64
CA GLU A 134 16.26 7.67 10.86
C GLU A 134 16.46 7.43 9.36
N TYR A 135 17.46 6.63 9.00
CA TYR A 135 17.70 6.27 7.60
C TYR A 135 16.54 5.48 7.01
N LEU A 136 16.07 4.44 7.70
CA LEU A 136 14.93 3.64 7.28
C LEU A 136 13.69 4.50 7.12
N THR A 137 13.37 5.35 8.10
CA THR A 137 12.24 6.28 8.02
C THR A 137 12.33 7.18 6.80
N LYS A 138 13.51 7.73 6.50
CA LYS A 138 13.72 8.59 5.34
C LYS A 138 13.54 7.85 4.01
N VAL A 139 14.04 6.62 3.92
CA VAL A 139 13.87 5.78 2.73
C VAL A 139 12.41 5.39 2.56
N LEU A 140 11.76 4.95 3.65
CA LEU A 140 10.36 4.57 3.67
C LEU A 140 9.45 5.71 3.20
N ASN A 141 9.60 6.89 3.78
CA ASN A 141 8.81 8.06 3.40
C ASN A 141 8.93 8.39 1.91
N ARG A 142 10.11 8.31 1.34
CA ARG A 142 10.32 8.57 -0.09
C ARG A 142 9.69 7.50 -0.98
N VAL A 143 9.88 6.24 -0.63
CA VAL A 143 9.36 5.11 -1.40
C VAL A 143 7.83 5.08 -1.33
N THR A 144 7.27 5.24 -0.11
CA THR A 144 5.81 5.27 0.10
C THR A 144 5.17 6.46 -0.59
N LEU A 145 5.80 7.64 -0.58
CA LEU A 145 5.26 8.82 -1.26
C LEU A 145 5.23 8.61 -2.78
N ALA A 146 6.29 8.07 -3.37
CA ALA A 146 6.30 7.74 -4.79
C ALA A 146 5.23 6.71 -5.15
N GLY A 147 5.09 5.66 -4.33
CA GLY A 147 4.06 4.63 -4.48
C GLY A 147 2.64 5.17 -4.35
N SER A 148 2.40 6.07 -3.38
CA SER A 148 1.08 6.67 -3.15
C SER A 148 0.63 7.57 -4.29
N ILE A 149 1.53 8.37 -4.87
CA ILE A 149 1.23 9.19 -6.05
C ILE A 149 0.84 8.29 -7.23
N PHE A 150 1.61 7.22 -7.44
CA PHE A 150 1.31 6.29 -8.52
C PHE A 150 -0.04 5.58 -8.32
N LEU A 151 -0.33 5.11 -7.09
CA LEU A 151 -1.62 4.51 -6.77
C LEU A 151 -2.78 5.49 -6.99
N GLY A 152 -2.60 6.77 -6.61
CA GLY A 152 -3.57 7.81 -6.87
C GLY A 152 -3.85 8.01 -8.36
N LEU A 153 -2.80 8.06 -9.19
CA LEU A 153 -2.94 8.14 -10.64
C LEU A 153 -3.70 6.94 -11.20
N MET A 154 -3.35 5.73 -10.76
CA MET A 154 -4.02 4.50 -11.18
C MET A 154 -5.49 4.46 -10.74
N ALA A 155 -5.82 4.97 -9.56
CA ALA A 155 -7.19 5.02 -9.06
C ALA A 155 -8.10 5.95 -9.87
N VAL A 156 -7.55 7.06 -10.36
CA VAL A 156 -8.29 8.06 -11.15
C VAL A 156 -8.35 7.69 -12.64
N LEU A 157 -7.36 6.95 -13.14
CA LEU A 157 -7.23 6.62 -14.57
C LEU A 157 -8.48 5.99 -15.18
N PRO A 158 -9.17 4.98 -14.57
CA PRO A 158 -10.38 4.41 -15.13
C PRO A 158 -11.48 5.45 -15.37
N THR A 159 -11.68 6.35 -14.42
CA THR A 159 -12.70 7.41 -14.52
C THR A 159 -12.36 8.41 -15.62
N LEU A 160 -11.08 8.72 -15.81
CA LEU A 160 -10.63 9.56 -16.93
C LEU A 160 -10.87 8.88 -18.30
N VAL A 161 -10.56 7.58 -18.40
CA VAL A 161 -10.79 6.80 -19.64
C VAL A 161 -12.27 6.78 -19.98
N ILE A 162 -13.16 6.53 -19.01
CA ILE A 162 -14.62 6.56 -19.22
C ILE A 162 -15.05 7.92 -19.77
N LYS A 163 -14.53 9.00 -19.20
CA LYS A 163 -14.88 10.38 -19.60
C LYS A 163 -14.42 10.71 -21.02
N ILE A 164 -13.27 10.19 -21.45
CA ILE A 164 -12.72 10.41 -22.80
C ILE A 164 -13.45 9.54 -23.83
N THR A 165 -13.73 8.28 -23.47
CA THR A 165 -14.28 7.29 -24.41
C THR A 165 -15.81 7.36 -24.53
N ASN A 166 -16.49 8.09 -23.62
CA ASN A 166 -17.96 8.18 -23.51
C ASN A 166 -18.66 6.81 -23.43
N SER A 167 -17.96 5.76 -23.05
CA SER A 167 -18.42 4.39 -23.02
C SER A 167 -18.91 4.02 -21.62
N GLN A 168 -20.22 3.85 -21.46
CA GLN A 168 -20.83 3.48 -20.17
C GLN A 168 -20.50 2.03 -19.73
N PHE A 169 -20.07 1.17 -20.64
CA PHE A 169 -19.69 -0.20 -20.31
C PHE A 169 -18.49 -0.30 -19.37
N LEU A 170 -17.59 0.68 -19.38
CA LEU A 170 -16.42 0.75 -18.50
C LEU A 170 -16.77 1.27 -17.09
N THR A 171 -17.95 1.83 -16.90
CA THR A 171 -18.37 2.45 -15.62
C THR A 171 -18.46 1.43 -14.48
N ILE A 172 -18.85 0.19 -14.79
CA ILE A 172 -19.08 -0.86 -13.78
C ILE A 172 -17.75 -1.47 -13.27
N GLY A 173 -16.64 -1.29 -14.00
CA GLY A 173 -15.40 -2.01 -13.74
C GLY A 173 -14.19 -1.20 -13.25
N GLY A 174 -14.19 0.12 -13.34
CA GLY A 174 -12.96 0.90 -13.20
C GLY A 174 -12.19 0.68 -11.91
N THR A 175 -12.75 1.07 -10.78
CA THR A 175 -12.14 0.84 -9.45
C THR A 175 -12.25 -0.61 -9.01
N GLY A 176 -13.35 -1.31 -9.35
CA GLY A 176 -13.51 -2.74 -9.10
C GLY A 176 -12.43 -3.58 -9.77
N LEU A 177 -12.05 -3.28 -11.00
CA LEU A 177 -10.94 -3.94 -11.70
C LEU A 177 -9.60 -3.77 -10.97
N ILE A 178 -9.31 -2.59 -10.46
CA ILE A 178 -8.08 -2.35 -9.70
C ILE A 178 -8.04 -3.21 -8.43
N ILE A 179 -9.18 -3.31 -7.73
CA ILE A 179 -9.32 -4.11 -6.51
C ILE A 179 -9.15 -5.60 -6.85
N VAL A 180 -9.86 -6.09 -7.86
CA VAL A 180 -9.80 -7.51 -8.28
C VAL A 180 -8.39 -7.89 -8.73
N VAL A 181 -7.75 -7.10 -9.58
CA VAL A 181 -6.38 -7.36 -10.04
C VAL A 181 -5.39 -7.27 -8.89
N GLY A 182 -5.49 -6.25 -8.04
CA GLY A 182 -4.61 -6.08 -6.90
C GLY A 182 -4.73 -7.23 -5.89
N THR A 183 -5.95 -7.58 -5.51
CA THR A 183 -6.22 -8.71 -4.60
C THR A 183 -5.80 -10.04 -5.23
N GLY A 184 -6.02 -10.23 -6.53
CA GLY A 184 -5.57 -11.41 -7.27
C GLY A 184 -4.05 -11.61 -7.20
N ILE A 185 -3.27 -10.54 -7.35
CA ILE A 185 -1.82 -10.57 -7.22
C ILE A 185 -1.40 -10.92 -5.79
N GLU A 186 -2.05 -10.33 -4.77
CA GLU A 186 -1.76 -10.62 -3.36
C GLU A 186 -2.04 -12.09 -3.01
N ILE A 187 -3.16 -12.63 -3.49
CA ILE A 187 -3.52 -14.04 -3.30
C ILE A 187 -2.50 -14.95 -4.00
N PHE A 188 -2.12 -14.64 -5.24
CA PHE A 188 -1.15 -15.43 -5.98
C PHE A 188 0.21 -15.47 -5.26
N ARG A 189 0.70 -14.34 -4.76
CA ARG A 189 1.92 -14.27 -3.93
C ARG A 189 1.82 -15.07 -2.64
N TYR A 190 0.66 -15.01 -1.99
CA TYR A 190 0.45 -15.80 -0.79
C TYR A 190 0.62 -17.31 -1.07
N PHE A 191 0.03 -17.79 -2.15
CA PHE A 191 0.20 -19.17 -2.57
C PHE A 191 1.65 -19.51 -2.93
N GLU A 192 2.33 -18.65 -3.67
CA GLU A 192 3.74 -18.85 -4.05
C GLU A 192 4.65 -18.93 -2.80
N SER A 193 4.44 -18.06 -1.84
CA SER A 193 5.18 -18.09 -0.56
C SER A 193 4.93 -19.36 0.22
N GLN A 194 3.69 -19.85 0.27
CA GLN A 194 3.35 -21.11 0.93
C GLN A 194 3.96 -22.32 0.25
N LEU A 195 3.94 -22.36 -1.08
CA LEU A 195 4.57 -23.43 -1.86
C LEU A 195 6.09 -23.47 -1.63
N THR A 196 6.73 -22.30 -1.59
CA THR A 196 8.17 -22.20 -1.32
C THR A 196 8.50 -22.72 0.06
N ILE A 197 7.75 -22.32 1.10
CA ILE A 197 7.94 -22.79 2.47
C ILE A 197 7.73 -24.31 2.54
N SER A 198 6.70 -24.83 1.89
CA SER A 198 6.40 -26.26 1.86
C SER A 198 7.49 -27.08 1.14
N SER A 199 8.11 -26.53 0.11
CA SER A 199 9.20 -27.20 -0.62
C SER A 199 10.51 -27.28 0.20
N TYR A 200 10.74 -26.30 1.10
CA TYR A 200 11.88 -26.28 2.02
C TYR A 200 11.62 -27.01 3.34
N ALA A 201 10.38 -27.40 3.64
CA ALA A 201 10.10 -28.23 4.80
C ALA A 201 10.79 -29.59 4.61
N PRO A 202 11.71 -30.01 5.52
CA PRO A 202 12.37 -31.30 5.40
C PRO A 202 11.30 -32.37 5.38
N ARG A 203 11.29 -33.15 4.31
CA ARG A 203 10.43 -34.34 4.18
C ARG A 203 10.72 -35.18 5.39
N LYS A 204 9.88 -35.16 6.41
CA LYS A 204 9.95 -36.13 7.50
C LYS A 204 9.76 -37.51 6.85
N ASN A 205 10.87 -38.20 6.63
CA ASN A 205 10.83 -39.60 6.25
C ASN A 205 10.05 -40.33 7.33
N PHE A 206 8.81 -40.67 7.04
CA PHE A 206 8.10 -41.74 7.71
C PHE A 206 8.81 -43.05 7.32
N ILE A 207 9.96 -43.31 7.94
CA ILE A 207 10.52 -44.62 7.99
C ILE A 207 10.03 -45.22 9.31
N ARG A 208 9.08 -46.09 9.17
CA ARG A 208 8.79 -47.13 10.10
C ARG A 208 9.64 -48.34 9.70
#